data_4588fc249ad242d8be804bb782926640
#
_entry.id   4588fc249ad242d8be804bb782926640
#
_cell.length_a   1.000
_cell.length_b   1.000
_cell.length_c   1.000
_cell.angle_alpha   90.00
_cell.angle_beta   90.00
_cell.angle_gamma   90.00
#
_symmetry.space_group_name_H-M   'P 1'
#
loop_
_entity.id
_entity.type
_entity.pdbx_description
1 polymer ?
#
loop_
_entity_poly.entity_id
_entity_poly.type
_entity_poly.pdbx_seq_one_letter_code
_entity_poly.pdbx_strand_id
1 'polypeptide(L)'
;MIKSIIKHFFLLLIIVPTVGATDRNIKLRGQFNNSINQFTIGETGRVAFMGGSITQMNGYRPMVSQFLENKFPKTKFEFINAGISSTCSTTGAFRLKSHVLDKGNIDLFFIEFAVNDDQDAGHTERDCVRGMEGIIRHARESQPQMDIVVTYFVNPGMLNQLKEGKIPMPIAAHEKVLKHYNVSSIFLAREVADRIQSGKLTWSEFGGTHPKPAGNAIAEEMIKYLLNQVWSGEVSEDKNNHEVPDKLIDQKSYYRGDFLSPEKFSNKSWVWKIPDWKKIPGNFRSTFSGMKLLCCNSTDKELTVNFKGPALGVYVLAGPDAGVIEVSMDGGAWKSYDLYHRHSRGLHYPRTVMFATDLKSSDHTARIRMSEKSNKASKGSCARILNFTVN
;
A
#
# COMPACT_ATOMS: atom_id res chain seq x y z
N MET A 1 -82.06 -9.72 14.87
CA MET A 1 -81.03 -9.75 13.82
C MET A 1 -79.85 -8.92 14.26
N ILE A 2 -78.81 -9.58 14.78
CA ILE A 2 -77.58 -8.94 15.28
C ILE A 2 -76.54 -9.15 14.20
N LYS A 3 -76.07 -8.07 13.53
CA LYS A 3 -75.01 -8.12 12.54
C LYS A 3 -73.67 -8.06 13.27
N SER A 4 -72.92 -9.17 13.22
CA SER A 4 -71.55 -9.28 13.70
C SER A 4 -70.60 -8.59 12.70
N ILE A 5 -69.85 -7.55 13.17
CA ILE A 5 -68.83 -6.85 12.40
C ILE A 5 -67.49 -7.51 12.77
N ILE A 6 -66.93 -8.32 11.86
CA ILE A 6 -65.61 -8.88 11.96
C ILE A 6 -64.61 -7.81 11.52
N LYS A 7 -63.86 -7.23 12.46
CA LYS A 7 -62.70 -6.36 12.14
C LYS A 7 -61.48 -7.22 11.78
N HIS A 8 -61.08 -7.17 10.53
CA HIS A 8 -59.83 -7.75 10.09
C HIS A 8 -58.68 -6.79 10.51
N PHE A 9 -57.86 -7.24 11.45
CA PHE A 9 -56.58 -6.60 11.74
C PHE A 9 -55.55 -7.07 10.73
N PHE A 10 -55.18 -6.21 9.77
CA PHE A 10 -54.01 -6.45 8.92
C PHE A 10 -52.78 -6.10 9.73
N LEU A 11 -52.02 -7.14 10.15
CA LEU A 11 -50.72 -6.99 10.75
C LEU A 11 -49.71 -6.67 9.62
N LEU A 12 -49.34 -5.41 9.48
CA LEU A 12 -48.31 -4.99 8.54
C LEU A 12 -46.97 -5.46 9.07
N LEU A 13 -46.45 -6.57 8.53
CA LEU A 13 -45.10 -7.05 8.85
C LEU A 13 -44.09 -6.11 8.20
N ILE A 14 -43.55 -5.17 8.98
CA ILE A 14 -42.42 -4.33 8.53
C ILE A 14 -41.20 -5.24 8.50
N ILE A 15 -40.85 -5.71 7.31
CA ILE A 15 -39.57 -6.39 7.06
C ILE A 15 -38.50 -5.29 7.10
N VAL A 16 -37.87 -5.11 8.24
CA VAL A 16 -36.63 -4.32 8.34
C VAL A 16 -35.54 -5.16 7.69
N PRO A 17 -34.95 -4.70 6.57
CA PRO A 17 -33.85 -5.46 5.98
C PRO A 17 -32.72 -5.54 6.99
N THR A 18 -32.36 -6.73 7.41
CA THR A 18 -31.17 -6.98 8.22
C THR A 18 -29.96 -6.66 7.34
N VAL A 19 -29.29 -5.54 7.62
CA VAL A 19 -28.01 -5.20 7.01
C VAL A 19 -27.07 -6.36 7.29
N GLY A 20 -26.59 -7.04 6.24
CA GLY A 20 -25.63 -8.14 6.36
C GLY A 20 -24.34 -7.68 7.06
N ALA A 21 -23.60 -8.61 7.66
CA ALA A 21 -22.31 -8.27 8.30
C ALA A 21 -21.36 -7.60 7.31
N THR A 22 -21.35 -8.06 6.06
CA THR A 22 -20.56 -7.51 4.95
C THR A 22 -20.86 -6.04 4.69
N ASP A 23 -22.12 -5.62 4.72
CA ASP A 23 -22.50 -4.20 4.49
C ASP A 23 -21.93 -3.26 5.55
N ARG A 24 -21.86 -3.71 6.81
CA ARG A 24 -21.34 -2.90 7.93
C ARG A 24 -19.84 -2.68 7.86
N ASN A 25 -19.12 -3.57 7.17
CA ASN A 25 -17.68 -3.54 7.06
C ASN A 25 -17.19 -2.93 5.74
N ILE A 26 -18.08 -2.27 4.99
CA ILE A 26 -17.77 -1.55 3.75
C ILE A 26 -18.18 -0.08 3.91
N LYS A 27 -17.30 0.82 3.47
CA LYS A 27 -17.56 2.26 3.43
C LYS A 27 -17.61 2.69 1.98
N LEU A 28 -18.82 2.86 1.45
CA LEU A 28 -19.03 3.43 0.12
C LEU A 28 -18.79 4.93 0.17
N ARG A 29 -17.85 5.42 -0.62
CA ARG A 29 -17.50 6.83 -0.76
C ARG A 29 -17.13 7.12 -2.21
N GLY A 30 -17.42 8.32 -2.66
CA GLY A 30 -17.17 8.72 -4.04
C GLY A 30 -18.09 8.00 -5.04
N GLN A 31 -17.86 8.30 -6.29
CA GLN A 31 -18.55 7.70 -7.43
C GLN A 31 -17.58 6.82 -8.20
N PHE A 32 -18.09 5.76 -8.85
CA PHE A 32 -17.32 4.82 -9.66
C PHE A 32 -17.81 4.82 -11.11
N ASN A 33 -18.36 5.95 -11.57
CA ASN A 33 -18.89 6.09 -12.92
C ASN A 33 -17.78 5.99 -13.96
N ASN A 34 -16.55 6.38 -13.63
CA ASN A 34 -15.45 6.38 -14.59
C ASN A 34 -15.03 4.97 -14.99
N SER A 35 -14.83 4.07 -14.02
CA SER A 35 -14.44 2.69 -14.31
C SER A 35 -15.54 1.91 -15.00
N ILE A 36 -16.80 2.01 -14.55
CA ILE A 36 -17.90 1.30 -15.22
C ILE A 36 -18.14 1.84 -16.63
N ASN A 37 -18.05 3.14 -16.87
CA ASN A 37 -18.11 3.74 -18.20
C ASN A 37 -17.03 3.14 -19.10
N GLN A 38 -15.76 3.17 -18.64
CA GLN A 38 -14.63 2.64 -19.40
C GLN A 38 -14.78 1.16 -19.72
N PHE A 39 -15.26 0.37 -18.76
CA PHE A 39 -15.43 -1.08 -18.95
C PHE A 39 -16.63 -1.42 -19.83
N THR A 40 -17.70 -0.63 -19.80
CA THR A 40 -18.93 -0.91 -20.54
C THR A 40 -18.93 -0.31 -21.93
N ILE A 41 -18.53 0.96 -22.06
CA ILE A 41 -18.60 1.73 -23.32
C ILE A 41 -17.24 1.72 -24.04
N GLY A 42 -16.14 1.91 -23.29
CA GLY A 42 -14.80 1.96 -23.87
C GLY A 42 -14.22 0.60 -24.26
N GLU A 43 -14.82 -0.50 -23.82
CA GLU A 43 -14.40 -1.88 -24.06
C GLU A 43 -12.90 -2.14 -23.77
N THR A 44 -12.30 -1.31 -22.93
CA THR A 44 -10.93 -1.47 -22.42
C THR A 44 -10.90 -1.16 -20.94
N GLY A 45 -9.98 -1.78 -20.18
CA GLY A 45 -9.85 -1.54 -18.75
C GLY A 45 -8.42 -1.77 -18.29
N ARG A 46 -7.86 -0.80 -17.61
CA ARG A 46 -6.57 -0.97 -16.93
C ARG A 46 -6.78 -0.91 -15.43
N VAL A 47 -6.47 -2.02 -14.76
CA VAL A 47 -6.70 -2.19 -13.33
C VAL A 47 -5.38 -2.45 -12.62
N ALA A 48 -5.06 -1.63 -11.63
CA ALA A 48 -3.82 -1.76 -10.86
C ALA A 48 -4.11 -2.27 -9.44
N PHE A 49 -3.19 -3.09 -8.93
CA PHE A 49 -3.19 -3.58 -7.55
C PHE A 49 -1.87 -3.25 -6.91
N MET A 50 -1.86 -2.44 -5.84
CA MET A 50 -0.66 -2.02 -5.14
C MET A 50 -0.73 -2.41 -3.67
N GLY A 51 0.36 -2.99 -3.15
CA GLY A 51 0.41 -3.44 -1.77
C GLY A 51 1.68 -4.19 -1.44
N GLY A 52 1.64 -4.94 -0.35
CA GLY A 52 2.73 -5.79 0.12
C GLY A 52 2.71 -7.19 -0.50
N SER A 53 3.03 -8.19 0.34
CA SER A 53 3.04 -9.61 -0.04
C SER A 53 1.65 -10.15 -0.38
N ILE A 54 0.62 -9.67 0.29
CA ILE A 54 -0.77 -10.10 0.08
C ILE A 54 -1.22 -9.75 -1.34
N THR A 55 -0.86 -8.57 -1.84
CA THR A 55 -1.12 -8.17 -3.22
C THR A 55 -0.19 -8.88 -4.22
N GLN A 56 1.09 -9.08 -3.87
CA GLN A 56 2.05 -9.73 -4.76
C GLN A 56 1.67 -11.18 -5.08
N MET A 57 1.19 -11.93 -4.08
CA MET A 57 0.82 -13.34 -4.24
C MET A 57 -0.40 -13.54 -5.16
N ASN A 58 -0.57 -14.75 -5.69
CA ASN A 58 -1.74 -15.15 -6.46
C ASN A 58 -2.92 -15.51 -5.52
N GLY A 59 -3.40 -14.49 -4.80
CA GLY A 59 -4.54 -14.61 -3.88
C GLY A 59 -5.79 -13.91 -4.42
N TYR A 60 -6.28 -12.88 -3.70
CA TYR A 60 -7.50 -12.15 -4.05
C TYR A 60 -7.41 -11.45 -5.43
N ARG A 61 -6.24 -10.94 -5.79
CA ARG A 61 -6.02 -10.19 -7.03
C ARG A 61 -6.47 -10.95 -8.30
N PRO A 62 -5.98 -12.18 -8.60
CA PRO A 62 -6.46 -12.92 -9.78
C PRO A 62 -7.96 -13.28 -9.70
N MET A 63 -8.52 -13.45 -8.51
CA MET A 63 -9.97 -13.69 -8.34
C MET A 63 -10.78 -12.45 -8.73
N VAL A 64 -10.36 -11.26 -8.30
CA VAL A 64 -10.98 -9.98 -8.70
C VAL A 64 -10.81 -9.75 -10.22
N SER A 65 -9.63 -10.05 -10.77
CA SER A 65 -9.40 -9.95 -12.22
C SER A 65 -10.39 -10.82 -13.01
N GLN A 66 -10.55 -12.07 -12.60
CA GLN A 66 -11.50 -12.99 -13.23
C GLN A 66 -12.96 -12.53 -13.09
N PHE A 67 -13.32 -11.95 -11.92
CA PHE A 67 -14.64 -11.36 -11.74
C PHE A 67 -14.89 -10.21 -12.72
N LEU A 68 -13.92 -9.33 -12.94
CA LEU A 68 -14.05 -8.22 -13.88
C LEU A 68 -14.18 -8.71 -15.32
N GLU A 69 -13.36 -9.68 -15.75
CA GLU A 69 -13.46 -10.29 -17.07
C GLU A 69 -14.83 -10.95 -17.31
N ASN A 70 -15.34 -11.67 -16.30
CA ASN A 70 -16.65 -12.31 -16.39
C ASN A 70 -17.81 -11.29 -16.41
N LYS A 71 -17.69 -10.19 -15.67
CA LYS A 71 -18.70 -9.13 -15.60
C LYS A 71 -18.76 -8.29 -16.88
N PHE A 72 -17.61 -8.07 -17.51
CA PHE A 72 -17.45 -7.24 -18.71
C PHE A 72 -16.78 -8.04 -19.83
N PRO A 73 -17.49 -9.04 -20.44
CA PRO A 73 -16.88 -10.00 -21.35
C PRO A 73 -16.41 -9.41 -22.69
N LYS A 74 -16.82 -8.19 -23.04
CA LYS A 74 -16.35 -7.48 -24.24
C LYS A 74 -15.12 -6.62 -23.97
N THR A 75 -14.78 -6.38 -22.69
CA THR A 75 -13.71 -5.48 -22.28
C THR A 75 -12.37 -6.16 -22.35
N LYS A 76 -11.42 -5.55 -23.03
CA LYS A 76 -10.01 -5.98 -23.02
C LYS A 76 -9.32 -5.40 -21.79
N PHE A 77 -9.09 -6.25 -20.78
CA PHE A 77 -8.41 -5.85 -19.55
C PHE A 77 -6.89 -5.96 -19.62
N GLU A 78 -6.23 -5.01 -18.95
CA GLU A 78 -4.82 -5.07 -18.55
C GLU A 78 -4.75 -5.00 -17.02
N PHE A 79 -4.18 -6.02 -16.36
CA PHE A 79 -4.04 -6.08 -14.91
C PHE A 79 -2.59 -5.88 -14.50
N ILE A 80 -2.34 -4.82 -13.69
CA ILE A 80 -1.02 -4.46 -13.20
C ILE A 80 -0.86 -4.96 -11.77
N ASN A 81 0.07 -5.89 -11.55
CA ASN A 81 0.49 -6.32 -10.23
C ASN A 81 1.65 -5.43 -9.75
N ALA A 82 1.34 -4.41 -8.97
CA ALA A 82 2.30 -3.56 -8.27
C ALA A 82 2.49 -3.97 -6.78
N GLY A 83 2.20 -5.22 -6.42
CA GLY A 83 2.51 -5.79 -5.12
C GLY A 83 4.00 -6.10 -5.01
N ILE A 84 4.64 -5.66 -3.91
CA ILE A 84 6.01 -6.01 -3.55
C ILE A 84 6.05 -6.40 -2.08
N SER A 85 6.37 -7.66 -1.82
CA SER A 85 6.41 -8.20 -0.45
C SER A 85 7.23 -7.33 0.49
N SER A 86 6.74 -7.13 1.70
CA SER A 86 7.37 -6.36 2.78
C SER A 86 7.41 -4.84 2.58
N THR A 87 6.85 -4.30 1.51
CA THR A 87 6.77 -2.84 1.35
C THR A 87 5.54 -2.28 2.05
N CYS A 88 5.70 -1.13 2.69
CA CYS A 88 4.70 -0.38 3.43
C CYS A 88 4.15 0.81 2.61
N SER A 89 3.19 1.56 3.16
CA SER A 89 2.59 2.71 2.49
C SER A 89 3.61 3.80 2.13
N THR A 90 4.62 4.04 2.98
CA THR A 90 5.73 4.96 2.67
C THR A 90 6.46 4.53 1.40
N THR A 91 6.87 3.26 1.30
CA THR A 91 7.48 2.73 0.06
C THR A 91 6.49 2.81 -1.11
N GLY A 92 5.21 2.56 -0.84
CA GLY A 92 4.12 2.69 -1.81
C GLY A 92 4.06 4.08 -2.44
N ALA A 93 4.10 5.14 -1.63
CA ALA A 93 4.04 6.51 -2.09
C ALA A 93 5.21 6.86 -3.05
N PHE A 94 6.43 6.45 -2.71
CA PHE A 94 7.61 6.73 -3.55
C PHE A 94 7.69 5.89 -4.84
N ARG A 95 7.08 4.69 -4.87
CA ARG A 95 7.06 3.84 -6.05
C ARG A 95 5.79 3.93 -6.90
N LEU A 96 4.81 4.73 -6.48
CA LEU A 96 3.52 4.87 -7.16
C LEU A 96 3.69 5.27 -8.63
N LYS A 97 4.48 6.30 -8.87
CA LYS A 97 4.71 6.81 -10.22
C LYS A 97 5.24 5.70 -11.14
N SER A 98 6.39 5.14 -10.83
CA SER A 98 7.08 4.18 -11.70
C SER A 98 6.37 2.81 -11.81
N HIS A 99 5.63 2.38 -10.78
CA HIS A 99 5.02 1.05 -10.74
C HIS A 99 3.54 1.04 -11.12
N VAL A 100 2.88 2.19 -11.12
CA VAL A 100 1.44 2.31 -11.43
C VAL A 100 1.20 3.40 -12.47
N LEU A 101 1.51 4.66 -12.18
CA LEU A 101 1.09 5.79 -13.02
C LEU A 101 1.76 5.79 -14.40
N ASP A 102 3.03 5.43 -14.48
CA ASP A 102 3.78 5.33 -15.75
C ASP A 102 3.36 4.11 -16.59
N LYS A 103 2.43 3.27 -16.12
CA LYS A 103 1.88 2.13 -16.90
C LYS A 103 0.72 2.55 -17.81
N GLY A 104 0.33 3.81 -17.78
CA GLY A 104 -0.76 4.39 -18.53
C GLY A 104 -1.95 4.79 -17.64
N ASN A 105 -3.05 5.20 -18.25
CA ASN A 105 -4.23 5.60 -17.48
C ASN A 105 -4.83 4.39 -16.76
N ILE A 106 -4.98 4.49 -15.45
CA ILE A 106 -5.57 3.47 -14.60
C ILE A 106 -7.04 3.82 -14.37
N ASP A 107 -7.94 2.89 -14.67
CA ASP A 107 -9.37 3.09 -14.50
C ASP A 107 -9.84 2.71 -13.10
N LEU A 108 -9.25 1.62 -12.53
CA LEU A 108 -9.58 1.13 -11.20
C LEU A 108 -8.31 0.72 -10.44
N PHE A 109 -8.15 1.23 -9.22
CA PHE A 109 -6.95 1.06 -8.42
C PHE A 109 -7.25 0.48 -7.04
N PHE A 110 -6.71 -0.70 -6.76
CA PHE A 110 -6.81 -1.38 -5.46
C PHE A 110 -5.53 -1.19 -4.65
N ILE A 111 -5.67 -0.84 -3.36
CA ILE A 111 -4.55 -0.56 -2.46
C ILE A 111 -4.72 -1.34 -1.14
N GLU A 112 -3.61 -1.91 -0.63
CA GLU A 112 -3.55 -2.49 0.70
C GLU A 112 -2.14 -2.30 1.31
N PHE A 113 -2.05 -1.74 2.53
CA PHE A 113 -0.77 -1.57 3.23
C PHE A 113 -0.87 -1.64 4.76
N ALA A 114 -2.08 -1.67 5.34
CA ALA A 114 -2.25 -1.58 6.78
C ALA A 114 -1.49 -2.66 7.56
N VAL A 115 -1.43 -3.89 7.03
CA VAL A 115 -0.67 -5.00 7.63
C VAL A 115 0.83 -4.72 7.64
N ASN A 116 1.37 -4.18 6.55
CA ASN A 116 2.80 -3.89 6.43
C ASN A 116 3.19 -2.66 7.24
N ASP A 117 2.33 -1.65 7.32
CA ASP A 117 2.54 -0.47 8.16
C ASP A 117 2.61 -0.87 9.64
N ASP A 118 1.75 -1.82 10.08
CA ASP A 118 1.73 -2.35 11.43
C ASP A 118 2.97 -3.21 11.74
N GLN A 119 3.07 -4.37 11.07
CA GLN A 119 4.01 -5.40 11.47
C GLN A 119 5.41 -5.26 10.86
N ASP A 120 5.53 -4.70 9.66
CA ASP A 120 6.81 -4.63 8.96
C ASP A 120 7.54 -3.31 9.23
N ALA A 121 6.86 -2.19 9.04
CA ALA A 121 7.43 -0.87 9.21
C ALA A 121 7.35 -0.35 10.66
N GLY A 122 6.34 -0.79 11.43
CA GLY A 122 6.08 -0.24 12.76
C GLY A 122 5.82 1.27 12.70
N HIS A 123 5.05 1.69 11.71
CA HIS A 123 4.75 3.09 11.46
C HIS A 123 4.02 3.73 12.63
N THR A 124 4.31 5.01 12.86
CA THR A 124 3.47 5.89 13.68
C THR A 124 2.19 6.27 12.89
N GLU A 125 1.18 6.82 13.57
CA GLU A 125 -0.02 7.36 12.90
C GLU A 125 0.36 8.34 11.80
N ARG A 126 1.33 9.23 12.08
CA ARG A 126 1.81 10.22 11.12
C ARG A 126 2.43 9.59 9.88
N ASP A 127 3.24 8.55 10.05
CA ASP A 127 3.86 7.86 8.91
C ASP A 127 2.80 7.16 8.04
N CYS A 128 1.81 6.52 8.66
CA CYS A 128 0.67 5.92 7.97
C CYS A 128 -0.13 6.97 7.17
N VAL A 129 -0.42 8.13 7.79
CA VAL A 129 -1.11 9.24 7.12
C VAL A 129 -0.28 9.74 5.93
N ARG A 130 1.01 10.03 6.13
CA ARG A 130 1.90 10.55 5.08
C ARG A 130 2.03 9.60 3.89
N GLY A 131 2.14 8.29 4.16
CA GLY A 131 2.23 7.26 3.12
C GLY A 131 0.93 7.14 2.34
N MET A 132 -0.21 6.96 3.03
CA MET A 132 -1.51 6.78 2.38
C MET A 132 -1.98 8.06 1.68
N GLU A 133 -1.86 9.24 2.31
CA GLU A 133 -2.19 10.52 1.67
C GLU A 133 -1.28 10.77 0.47
N GLY A 134 0.01 10.39 0.58
CA GLY A 134 0.95 10.42 -0.52
C GLY A 134 0.44 9.64 -1.73
N ILE A 135 -0.01 8.40 -1.53
CA ILE A 135 -0.54 7.56 -2.61
C ILE A 135 -1.84 8.16 -3.20
N ILE A 136 -2.82 8.45 -2.35
CA ILE A 136 -4.15 8.88 -2.80
C ILE A 136 -4.08 10.23 -3.53
N ARG A 137 -3.41 11.22 -2.94
CA ARG A 137 -3.32 12.54 -3.55
C ARG A 137 -2.53 12.52 -4.85
N HIS A 138 -1.38 11.85 -4.87
CA HIS A 138 -0.58 11.74 -6.09
C HIS A 138 -1.35 11.05 -7.22
N ALA A 139 -2.09 9.99 -6.91
CA ALA A 139 -2.96 9.31 -7.87
C ALA A 139 -4.04 10.25 -8.42
N ARG A 140 -4.74 10.97 -7.55
CA ARG A 140 -5.81 11.91 -7.93
C ARG A 140 -5.29 13.12 -8.73
N GLU A 141 -4.13 13.68 -8.36
CA GLU A 141 -3.54 14.81 -9.10
C GLU A 141 -3.01 14.38 -10.47
N SER A 142 -2.50 13.15 -10.59
CA SER A 142 -1.96 12.63 -11.85
C SER A 142 -3.03 12.07 -12.79
N GLN A 143 -4.01 11.37 -12.25
CA GLN A 143 -5.09 10.72 -13.00
C GLN A 143 -6.42 10.94 -12.27
N PRO A 144 -7.05 12.13 -12.46
CA PRO A 144 -8.19 12.55 -11.64
C PRO A 144 -9.45 11.70 -11.82
N GLN A 145 -9.54 10.89 -12.86
CA GLN A 145 -10.67 10.00 -13.13
C GLN A 145 -10.49 8.58 -12.56
N MET A 146 -9.33 8.27 -11.95
CA MET A 146 -9.06 6.95 -11.39
C MET A 146 -9.97 6.61 -10.21
N ASP A 147 -10.73 5.54 -10.30
CA ASP A 147 -11.52 5.02 -9.19
C ASP A 147 -10.61 4.23 -8.23
N ILE A 148 -10.73 4.45 -6.92
CA ILE A 148 -9.80 3.89 -5.92
C ILE A 148 -10.57 3.14 -4.84
N VAL A 149 -10.09 1.94 -4.49
CA VAL A 149 -10.58 1.11 -3.39
C VAL A 149 -9.41 0.72 -2.49
N VAL A 150 -9.56 0.89 -1.17
CA VAL A 150 -8.58 0.43 -0.18
C VAL A 150 -9.15 -0.72 0.62
N THR A 151 -8.39 -1.82 0.75
CA THR A 151 -8.80 -3.01 1.51
C THR A 151 -7.88 -3.21 2.71
N TYR A 152 -8.45 -3.37 3.90
CA TYR A 152 -7.70 -3.62 5.13
C TYR A 152 -7.67 -5.11 5.45
N PHE A 153 -6.56 -5.76 5.13
CA PHE A 153 -6.25 -7.10 5.58
C PHE A 153 -5.84 -7.10 7.07
N VAL A 154 -5.57 -8.27 7.63
CA VAL A 154 -5.37 -8.46 9.06
C VAL A 154 -4.17 -9.36 9.37
N ASN A 155 -3.44 -9.01 10.43
CA ASN A 155 -2.45 -9.87 11.08
C ASN A 155 -2.91 -10.29 12.49
N PRO A 156 -2.22 -11.20 13.19
CA PRO A 156 -2.63 -11.64 14.52
C PRO A 156 -2.76 -10.52 15.54
N GLY A 157 -1.85 -9.53 15.52
CA GLY A 157 -1.91 -8.38 16.45
C GLY A 157 -3.15 -7.52 16.22
N MET A 158 -3.44 -7.20 14.97
CA MET A 158 -4.63 -6.47 14.58
C MET A 158 -5.92 -7.25 14.92
N LEU A 159 -5.93 -8.56 14.68
CA LEU A 159 -7.08 -9.41 15.02
C LEU A 159 -7.39 -9.36 16.52
N ASN A 160 -6.36 -9.41 17.37
CA ASN A 160 -6.56 -9.32 18.82
C ASN A 160 -7.14 -7.95 19.22
N GLN A 161 -6.63 -6.85 18.68
CA GLN A 161 -7.20 -5.51 18.92
C GLN A 161 -8.67 -5.44 18.50
N LEU A 162 -9.03 -6.02 17.35
CA LEU A 162 -10.40 -6.05 16.84
C LEU A 162 -11.34 -6.86 17.75
N LYS A 163 -10.87 -7.98 18.31
CA LYS A 163 -11.63 -8.77 19.31
C LYS A 163 -11.88 -7.99 20.60
N GLU A 164 -10.97 -7.08 20.97
CA GLU A 164 -11.12 -6.17 22.11
C GLU A 164 -11.99 -4.93 21.79
N GLY A 165 -12.57 -4.87 20.60
CA GLY A 165 -13.36 -3.72 20.14
C GLY A 165 -12.53 -2.50 19.69
N LYS A 166 -11.20 -2.62 19.63
CA LYS A 166 -10.29 -1.55 19.20
C LYS A 166 -10.09 -1.57 17.69
N ILE A 167 -9.85 -0.41 17.10
CA ILE A 167 -9.46 -0.29 15.69
C ILE A 167 -7.93 -0.22 15.63
N PRO A 168 -7.24 -1.10 14.87
CA PRO A 168 -5.80 -1.01 14.68
C PRO A 168 -5.38 0.35 14.14
N MET A 169 -4.32 0.93 14.73
CA MET A 169 -3.87 2.30 14.44
C MET A 169 -3.60 2.56 12.94
N PRO A 170 -2.94 1.66 12.16
CA PRO A 170 -2.75 1.92 10.73
C PRO A 170 -4.08 2.00 9.96
N ILE A 171 -5.08 1.18 10.33
CA ILE A 171 -6.41 1.25 9.71
C ILE A 171 -7.09 2.58 10.03
N ALA A 172 -7.03 3.02 11.30
CA ALA A 172 -7.61 4.30 11.70
C ALA A 172 -6.96 5.49 10.98
N ALA A 173 -5.62 5.47 10.85
CA ALA A 173 -4.86 6.49 10.13
C ALA A 173 -5.21 6.52 8.63
N HIS A 174 -5.28 5.36 7.99
CA HIS A 174 -5.71 5.27 6.58
C HIS A 174 -7.15 5.75 6.40
N GLU A 175 -8.09 5.33 7.26
CA GLU A 175 -9.49 5.76 7.20
C GLU A 175 -9.64 7.29 7.31
N LYS A 176 -8.81 7.95 8.13
CA LYS A 176 -8.75 9.41 8.21
C LYS A 176 -8.43 10.03 6.83
N VAL A 177 -7.46 9.47 6.11
CA VAL A 177 -7.12 9.88 4.74
C VAL A 177 -8.27 9.59 3.78
N LEU A 178 -8.79 8.36 3.77
CA LEU A 178 -9.82 7.97 2.82
C LEU A 178 -11.12 8.77 2.99
N LYS A 179 -11.47 9.10 4.24
CA LYS A 179 -12.59 9.99 4.53
C LYS A 179 -12.36 11.40 3.95
N HIS A 180 -11.14 11.93 4.08
CA HIS A 180 -10.78 13.25 3.58
C HIS A 180 -10.85 13.35 2.06
N TYR A 181 -10.40 12.30 1.36
CA TYR A 181 -10.38 12.22 -0.11
C TYR A 181 -11.59 11.52 -0.72
N ASN A 182 -12.63 11.25 0.07
CA ASN A 182 -13.85 10.56 -0.36
C ASN A 182 -13.59 9.23 -1.10
N VAL A 183 -12.70 8.40 -0.56
CA VAL A 183 -12.28 7.11 -1.11
C VAL A 183 -12.95 5.95 -0.39
N SER A 184 -13.49 4.99 -1.14
CA SER A 184 -14.13 3.78 -0.63
C SER A 184 -13.16 2.84 0.07
N SER A 185 -13.61 2.17 1.13
CA SER A 185 -12.81 1.20 1.87
C SER A 185 -13.56 -0.07 2.24
N ILE A 186 -12.81 -1.16 2.32
CA ILE A 186 -13.26 -2.48 2.74
C ILE A 186 -12.52 -2.87 4.01
N PHE A 187 -13.25 -2.96 5.13
CA PHE A 187 -12.70 -3.36 6.42
C PHE A 187 -12.72 -4.90 6.56
N LEU A 188 -12.02 -5.60 5.65
CA LEU A 188 -11.91 -7.05 5.67
C LEU A 188 -11.42 -7.58 7.01
N ALA A 189 -10.50 -6.86 7.67
CA ALA A 189 -10.00 -7.21 9.00
C ALA A 189 -11.13 -7.37 10.04
N ARG A 190 -12.12 -6.47 10.03
CA ARG A 190 -13.29 -6.55 10.91
C ARG A 190 -14.20 -7.70 10.50
N GLU A 191 -14.46 -7.87 9.22
CA GLU A 191 -15.28 -8.99 8.72
C GLU A 191 -14.70 -10.34 9.15
N VAL A 192 -13.38 -10.51 9.05
CA VAL A 192 -12.68 -11.72 9.52
C VAL A 192 -12.84 -11.89 11.03
N ALA A 193 -12.68 -10.82 11.81
CA ALA A 193 -12.87 -10.86 13.26
C ALA A 193 -14.31 -11.28 13.64
N ASP A 194 -15.32 -10.69 12.97
CA ASP A 194 -16.74 -10.97 13.21
C ASP A 194 -17.11 -12.42 12.81
N ARG A 195 -16.59 -12.91 11.68
CA ARG A 195 -16.78 -14.32 11.27
C ARG A 195 -16.12 -15.31 12.25
N ILE A 196 -14.92 -14.98 12.76
CA ILE A 196 -14.25 -15.82 13.77
C ILE A 196 -15.03 -15.79 15.09
N GLN A 197 -15.49 -14.62 15.53
CA GLN A 197 -16.24 -14.49 16.78
C GLN A 197 -17.59 -15.24 16.72
N SER A 198 -18.23 -15.27 15.55
CA SER A 198 -19.49 -16.00 15.34
C SER A 198 -19.29 -17.49 15.01
N GLY A 199 -18.07 -18.01 15.04
CA GLY A 199 -17.77 -19.41 14.74
C GLY A 199 -17.90 -19.81 13.28
N LYS A 200 -18.05 -18.86 12.35
CA LYS A 200 -18.18 -19.09 10.90
C LYS A 200 -16.85 -19.19 10.17
N LEU A 201 -15.74 -18.94 10.87
CA LEU A 201 -14.39 -18.98 10.32
C LEU A 201 -13.39 -19.22 11.44
N THR A 202 -12.32 -19.92 11.15
CA THR A 202 -11.15 -19.98 12.03
C THR A 202 -9.98 -19.20 11.43
N TRP A 203 -9.04 -18.78 12.27
CA TRP A 203 -7.81 -18.11 11.79
C TRP A 203 -6.99 -19.01 10.84
N SER A 204 -6.99 -20.33 11.09
CA SER A 204 -6.31 -21.31 10.25
C SER A 204 -6.95 -21.47 8.87
N GLU A 205 -8.28 -21.40 8.78
CA GLU A 205 -9.02 -21.44 7.51
C GLU A 205 -8.82 -20.15 6.72
N PHE A 206 -8.83 -18.98 7.40
CA PHE A 206 -8.47 -17.71 6.78
C PHE A 206 -7.05 -17.77 6.18
N GLY A 207 -6.11 -18.44 6.85
CA GLY A 207 -4.76 -18.71 6.37
C GLY A 207 -3.67 -17.86 7.01
N GLY A 208 -4.00 -17.08 8.02
CA GLY A 208 -3.03 -16.22 8.70
C GLY A 208 -2.85 -14.86 8.02
N THR A 209 -1.72 -14.21 8.25
CA THR A 209 -1.38 -12.92 7.63
C THR A 209 -1.39 -12.99 6.10
N HIS A 210 -1.04 -14.14 5.53
CA HIS A 210 -1.13 -14.42 4.10
C HIS A 210 -2.34 -15.33 3.87
N PRO A 211 -3.48 -14.80 3.42
CA PRO A 211 -4.71 -15.56 3.29
C PRO A 211 -4.56 -16.78 2.39
N LYS A 212 -5.14 -17.90 2.82
CA LYS A 212 -5.35 -19.11 2.01
C LYS A 212 -6.55 -18.91 1.05
N PRO A 213 -6.89 -19.89 0.18
CA PRO A 213 -8.01 -19.74 -0.74
C PRO A 213 -9.30 -19.25 -0.10
N ALA A 214 -9.70 -19.79 1.07
CA ALA A 214 -10.90 -19.34 1.78
C ALA A 214 -10.81 -17.87 2.22
N GLY A 215 -9.68 -17.43 2.75
CA GLY A 215 -9.48 -16.03 3.15
C GLY A 215 -9.44 -15.07 1.95
N ASN A 216 -8.85 -15.49 0.83
CA ASN A 216 -8.86 -14.70 -0.40
C ASN A 216 -10.27 -14.63 -1.02
N ALA A 217 -11.08 -15.68 -0.91
CA ALA A 217 -12.48 -15.69 -1.36
C ALA A 217 -13.33 -14.68 -0.57
N ILE A 218 -13.10 -14.54 0.75
CA ILE A 218 -13.78 -13.51 1.56
C ILE A 218 -13.39 -12.10 1.08
N ALA A 219 -12.12 -11.86 0.78
CA ALA A 219 -11.67 -10.58 0.27
C ALA A 219 -12.31 -10.27 -1.10
N GLU A 220 -12.34 -11.24 -2.00
CA GLU A 220 -12.99 -11.12 -3.31
C GLU A 220 -14.50 -10.90 -3.19
N GLU A 221 -15.19 -11.65 -2.32
CA GLU A 221 -16.62 -11.48 -2.00
C GLU A 221 -16.94 -10.02 -1.62
N MET A 222 -16.17 -9.44 -0.69
CA MET A 222 -16.37 -8.06 -0.24
C MET A 222 -16.05 -7.03 -1.33
N ILE A 223 -15.02 -7.25 -2.13
CA ILE A 223 -14.69 -6.39 -3.28
C ILE A 223 -15.82 -6.44 -4.32
N LYS A 224 -16.29 -7.63 -4.67
CA LYS A 224 -17.44 -7.80 -5.59
C LYS A 224 -18.67 -7.10 -5.06
N TYR A 225 -18.97 -7.25 -3.78
CA TYR A 225 -20.09 -6.57 -3.16
C TYR A 225 -19.97 -5.05 -3.32
N LEU A 226 -18.83 -4.45 -2.92
CA LEU A 226 -18.59 -3.02 -3.08
C LEU A 226 -18.79 -2.58 -4.54
N LEU A 227 -18.14 -3.26 -5.49
CA LEU A 227 -18.17 -2.89 -6.89
C LEU A 227 -19.59 -3.01 -7.47
N ASN A 228 -20.35 -4.04 -7.10
CA ASN A 228 -21.76 -4.19 -7.53
C ASN A 228 -22.66 -3.07 -6.97
N GLN A 229 -22.41 -2.61 -5.73
CA GLN A 229 -23.15 -1.49 -5.15
C GLN A 229 -22.86 -0.17 -5.87
N VAL A 230 -21.58 0.17 -6.06
CA VAL A 230 -21.17 1.45 -6.68
C VAL A 230 -21.46 1.49 -8.20
N TRP A 231 -21.67 0.33 -8.83
CA TRP A 231 -21.99 0.18 -10.24
C TRP A 231 -23.47 -0.17 -10.50
N SER A 232 -24.35 -0.03 -9.49
CA SER A 232 -25.77 -0.40 -9.61
C SER A 232 -26.63 0.62 -10.36
N GLY A 233 -26.11 1.82 -10.63
CA GLY A 233 -26.81 2.88 -11.35
C GLY A 233 -26.73 2.76 -12.87
N GLU A 234 -27.37 3.70 -13.55
CA GLU A 234 -27.20 3.85 -15.00
C GLU A 234 -25.78 4.26 -15.34
N VAL A 235 -25.24 3.70 -16.42
CA VAL A 235 -23.91 4.05 -16.90
C VAL A 235 -23.99 5.40 -17.62
N SER A 236 -23.35 6.41 -17.03
CA SER A 236 -23.22 7.73 -17.68
C SER A 236 -22.09 7.70 -18.72
N GLU A 237 -22.28 8.36 -19.85
CA GLU A 237 -21.21 8.60 -20.82
C GLU A 237 -20.15 9.60 -20.27
N ASP A 238 -20.57 10.46 -19.33
CA ASP A 238 -19.70 11.47 -18.75
C ASP A 238 -18.75 10.86 -17.71
N LYS A 239 -17.45 11.13 -17.88
CA LYS A 239 -16.43 10.87 -16.88
C LYS A 239 -16.15 12.14 -16.09
N ASN A 240 -16.12 11.99 -14.78
CA ASN A 240 -15.94 13.11 -13.87
C ASN A 240 -14.62 13.01 -13.10
N ASN A 241 -13.96 14.13 -12.92
CA ASN A 241 -12.79 14.17 -12.04
C ASN A 241 -13.22 14.03 -10.58
N HIS A 242 -12.51 13.21 -9.85
CA HIS A 242 -12.65 13.17 -8.39
C HIS A 242 -12.03 14.41 -7.76
N GLU A 243 -12.70 14.92 -6.75
CA GLU A 243 -12.19 16.08 -5.99
C GLU A 243 -10.88 15.76 -5.27
N VAL A 244 -9.98 16.73 -5.29
CA VAL A 244 -8.76 16.75 -4.48
C VAL A 244 -8.91 17.89 -3.47
N PRO A 245 -8.98 17.61 -2.18
CA PRO A 245 -9.10 18.65 -1.16
C PRO A 245 -7.93 19.63 -1.22
N ASP A 246 -8.20 20.92 -1.05
CA ASP A 246 -7.16 21.96 -1.05
C ASP A 246 -6.13 21.74 0.05
N LYS A 247 -6.59 21.28 1.22
CA LYS A 247 -5.74 21.08 2.40
C LYS A 247 -5.26 19.65 2.50
N LEU A 248 -3.97 19.48 2.71
CA LEU A 248 -3.37 18.21 3.13
C LEU A 248 -3.69 17.94 4.60
N ILE A 249 -3.82 16.67 4.97
CA ILE A 249 -3.89 16.24 6.37
C ILE A 249 -2.52 16.44 7.04
N ASP A 250 -1.43 16.05 6.37
CA ASP A 250 -0.06 16.38 6.76
C ASP A 250 0.64 17.14 5.64
N GLN A 251 1.08 18.37 5.93
CA GLN A 251 1.76 19.24 4.95
C GLN A 251 3.06 18.65 4.37
N LYS A 252 3.54 17.57 4.94
CA LYS A 252 4.74 16.84 4.52
C LYS A 252 4.43 15.41 4.05
N SER A 253 3.17 15.14 3.66
CA SER A 253 2.79 13.87 3.06
C SER A 253 3.52 13.65 1.74
N TYR A 254 3.70 12.39 1.34
CA TYR A 254 4.57 12.03 0.21
C TYR A 254 3.85 12.06 -1.15
N TYR A 255 3.03 13.09 -1.38
CA TYR A 255 2.18 13.19 -2.60
C TYR A 255 2.94 13.58 -3.88
N ARG A 256 4.20 13.97 -3.76
CA ARG A 256 5.14 14.15 -4.87
C ARG A 256 6.27 13.13 -4.82
N GLY A 257 6.03 12.05 -4.06
CA GLY A 257 7.03 11.01 -3.85
C GLY A 257 7.48 10.38 -5.16
N ASP A 258 8.79 10.32 -5.38
CA ASP A 258 9.39 9.69 -6.56
C ASP A 258 10.70 8.97 -6.19
N PHE A 259 11.15 8.12 -7.09
CA PHE A 259 12.45 7.49 -7.03
C PHE A 259 13.50 8.29 -7.80
N LEU A 260 14.59 8.56 -7.13
CA LEU A 260 15.77 9.13 -7.75
C LEU A 260 16.81 8.01 -7.96
N SER A 261 17.15 7.77 -9.23
CA SER A 261 18.14 6.73 -9.59
C SER A 261 19.47 6.99 -8.92
N PRO A 262 20.04 5.99 -8.20
CA PRO A 262 21.34 6.14 -7.56
C PRO A 262 22.53 5.99 -8.52
N GLU A 263 22.31 5.59 -9.76
CA GLU A 263 23.37 5.36 -10.75
C GLU A 263 24.27 6.58 -10.95
N LYS A 264 23.68 7.78 -11.07
CA LYS A 264 24.41 9.03 -11.28
C LYS A 264 25.31 9.46 -10.10
N PHE A 265 25.14 8.85 -8.94
CA PHE A 265 25.94 9.11 -7.75
C PHE A 265 27.03 8.07 -7.53
N SER A 266 27.16 7.06 -8.42
CA SER A 266 28.18 6.04 -8.27
C SER A 266 29.59 6.60 -8.33
N ASN A 267 30.50 6.01 -7.55
CA ASN A 267 31.91 6.32 -7.52
C ASN A 267 32.74 5.05 -7.23
N LYS A 268 34.05 5.19 -6.96
CA LYS A 268 34.93 4.03 -6.73
C LYS A 268 34.53 3.16 -5.53
N SER A 269 33.88 3.73 -4.49
CA SER A 269 33.47 3.02 -3.27
C SER A 269 31.97 2.67 -3.28
N TRP A 270 31.14 3.53 -3.90
CA TRP A 270 29.72 3.32 -4.11
C TRP A 270 29.48 2.83 -5.53
N VAL A 271 29.44 1.53 -5.71
CA VAL A 271 29.46 0.88 -7.02
C VAL A 271 28.07 0.50 -7.48
N TRP A 272 27.66 1.00 -8.66
CA TRP A 272 26.41 0.62 -9.33
C TRP A 272 26.57 -0.70 -10.07
N LYS A 273 26.04 -1.78 -9.51
CA LYS A 273 26.23 -3.15 -10.03
C LYS A 273 25.06 -4.06 -9.67
N ILE A 274 24.93 -5.16 -10.42
CA ILE A 274 24.14 -6.32 -9.99
C ILE A 274 24.96 -7.05 -8.92
N PRO A 275 24.44 -7.25 -7.69
CA PRO A 275 25.14 -8.02 -6.66
C PRO A 275 25.35 -9.47 -7.11
N ASP A 276 26.51 -10.04 -6.79
CA ASP A 276 26.76 -11.47 -6.96
C ASP A 276 26.07 -12.26 -5.84
N TRP A 277 24.77 -12.46 -6.02
CA TRP A 277 23.91 -13.10 -5.02
C TRP A 277 24.38 -14.48 -4.59
N LYS A 278 25.15 -15.18 -5.42
CA LYS A 278 25.70 -16.49 -5.08
C LYS A 278 26.79 -16.43 -4.00
N LYS A 279 27.45 -15.28 -3.87
CA LYS A 279 28.52 -15.03 -2.89
C LYS A 279 28.05 -14.27 -1.65
N ILE A 280 26.79 -13.81 -1.64
CA ILE A 280 26.26 -12.99 -0.55
C ILE A 280 25.33 -13.86 0.30
N PRO A 281 25.59 -13.99 1.63
CA PRO A 281 24.72 -14.76 2.51
C PRO A 281 23.30 -14.20 2.59
N GLY A 282 22.32 -15.09 2.67
CA GLY A 282 20.90 -14.72 2.81
C GLY A 282 20.10 -14.87 1.55
N ASN A 283 18.80 -15.08 1.71
CA ASN A 283 17.85 -15.18 0.61
C ASN A 283 17.52 -13.79 0.06
N PHE A 284 17.14 -13.73 -1.19
CA PHE A 284 16.58 -12.53 -1.82
C PHE A 284 15.37 -12.89 -2.68
N ARG A 285 14.52 -11.92 -2.94
CA ARG A 285 13.34 -12.15 -3.79
C ARG A 285 13.73 -12.06 -5.26
N SER A 286 13.19 -12.98 -6.07
CA SER A 286 13.47 -13.05 -7.52
C SER A 286 13.22 -11.73 -8.26
N THR A 287 12.27 -10.93 -7.79
CA THR A 287 11.98 -9.58 -8.29
C THR A 287 13.24 -8.69 -8.37
N PHE A 288 14.22 -8.90 -7.48
CA PHE A 288 15.44 -8.09 -7.41
C PHE A 288 16.68 -8.76 -8.03
N SER A 289 16.57 -9.99 -8.58
CA SER A 289 17.72 -10.80 -8.99
C SER A 289 18.60 -10.15 -10.07
N GLY A 290 17.97 -9.48 -11.04
CA GLY A 290 18.68 -8.82 -12.15
C GLY A 290 18.84 -7.30 -11.98
N MET A 291 18.44 -6.75 -10.83
CA MET A 291 18.50 -5.31 -10.63
C MET A 291 19.88 -4.85 -10.21
N LYS A 292 20.35 -3.76 -10.84
CA LYS A 292 21.53 -3.05 -10.34
C LYS A 292 21.18 -2.32 -9.05
N LEU A 293 22.11 -2.30 -8.11
CA LEU A 293 22.02 -1.62 -6.84
C LEU A 293 23.27 -0.76 -6.64
N LEU A 294 23.14 0.35 -5.95
CA LEU A 294 24.28 1.10 -5.46
C LEU A 294 24.78 0.43 -4.18
N CYS A 295 25.92 -0.25 -4.29
CA CYS A 295 26.52 -1.07 -3.25
C CYS A 295 27.74 -0.38 -2.64
N CYS A 296 27.83 -0.36 -1.30
CA CYS A 296 29.00 0.12 -0.56
C CYS A 296 29.20 -0.70 0.70
N ASN A 297 30.48 -1.03 1.00
CA ASN A 297 30.92 -1.68 2.25
C ASN A 297 32.17 -1.03 2.83
N SER A 298 32.55 0.15 2.34
CA SER A 298 33.72 0.92 2.75
C SER A 298 33.34 2.22 3.42
N THR A 299 34.05 2.59 4.46
CA THR A 299 33.90 3.86 5.18
C THR A 299 34.70 5.02 4.56
N ASP A 300 35.54 4.73 3.55
CA ASP A 300 36.58 5.64 3.05
C ASP A 300 36.02 6.81 2.20
N LYS A 301 34.84 6.68 1.65
CA LYS A 301 34.29 7.66 0.71
C LYS A 301 32.86 8.04 1.02
N GLU A 302 32.61 9.32 0.89
CA GLU A 302 31.27 9.89 0.96
C GLU A 302 30.60 9.91 -0.41
N LEU A 303 29.28 9.90 -0.37
CA LEU A 303 28.40 10.12 -1.48
C LEU A 303 27.70 11.47 -1.27
N THR A 304 27.60 12.30 -2.30
CA THR A 304 26.84 13.55 -2.24
C THR A 304 25.60 13.41 -3.11
N VAL A 305 24.43 13.62 -2.50
CA VAL A 305 23.14 13.58 -3.17
C VAL A 305 22.49 14.95 -3.10
N ASN A 306 22.33 15.58 -4.27
CA ASN A 306 21.56 16.81 -4.39
C ASN A 306 20.12 16.46 -4.79
N PHE A 307 19.16 17.02 -4.08
CA PHE A 307 17.72 16.78 -4.31
C PHE A 307 16.92 18.03 -3.97
N LYS A 308 15.66 18.05 -4.41
CA LYS A 308 14.72 19.12 -4.12
C LYS A 308 13.53 18.56 -3.37
N GLY A 309 13.08 19.26 -2.33
CA GLY A 309 11.84 18.92 -1.63
C GLY A 309 12.02 18.56 -0.15
N PRO A 310 10.94 18.29 0.58
CA PRO A 310 10.93 18.20 2.04
C PRO A 310 11.42 16.87 2.60
N ALA A 311 11.69 15.87 1.75
CA ALA A 311 12.05 14.54 2.23
C ALA A 311 13.15 13.88 1.40
N LEU A 312 14.04 13.15 2.09
CA LEU A 312 15.02 12.25 1.50
C LEU A 312 15.11 10.97 2.32
N GLY A 313 15.17 9.86 1.63
CA GLY A 313 15.45 8.53 2.20
C GLY A 313 16.08 7.61 1.18
N VAL A 314 16.15 6.33 1.53
CA VAL A 314 16.63 5.26 0.64
C VAL A 314 15.67 4.08 0.66
N TYR A 315 15.44 3.49 -0.51
CA TYR A 315 14.85 2.17 -0.68
C TYR A 315 15.97 1.17 -0.84
N VAL A 316 16.12 0.25 0.12
CA VAL A 316 17.28 -0.64 0.24
C VAL A 316 16.86 -2.11 0.28
N LEU A 317 17.82 -2.99 -0.07
CA LEU A 317 17.78 -4.41 0.28
C LEU A 317 18.71 -4.65 1.48
N ALA A 318 18.10 -4.69 2.67
CA ALA A 318 18.81 -4.85 3.94
C ALA A 318 19.03 -6.34 4.25
N GLY A 319 20.23 -6.85 3.97
CA GLY A 319 20.59 -8.25 4.15
C GLY A 319 21.18 -8.60 5.52
N PRO A 320 21.63 -9.84 5.72
CA PRO A 320 22.31 -10.28 6.93
C PRO A 320 23.55 -9.47 7.27
N ASP A 321 24.12 -8.79 6.29
CA ASP A 321 25.31 -7.95 6.35
C ASP A 321 24.98 -6.45 6.22
N ALA A 322 23.75 -6.04 6.46
CA ALA A 322 23.34 -4.65 6.33
C ALA A 322 24.07 -3.76 7.36
N GLY A 323 24.63 -2.66 6.88
CA GLY A 323 25.38 -1.70 7.67
C GLY A 323 24.53 -0.57 8.24
N VAL A 324 25.20 0.38 8.83
CA VAL A 324 24.67 1.67 9.26
C VAL A 324 25.16 2.76 8.30
N ILE A 325 24.25 3.61 7.86
CA ILE A 325 24.55 4.79 7.05
C ILE A 325 24.55 6.02 7.96
N GLU A 326 25.52 6.90 7.79
CA GLU A 326 25.53 8.24 8.37
C GLU A 326 25.20 9.28 7.31
N VAL A 327 24.33 10.23 7.65
CA VAL A 327 23.88 11.29 6.75
C VAL A 327 24.06 12.64 7.42
N SER A 328 24.71 13.56 6.71
CA SER A 328 24.76 14.99 7.05
C SER A 328 23.92 15.76 6.03
N MET A 329 22.87 16.40 6.50
CA MET A 329 21.96 17.20 5.68
C MET A 329 22.36 18.66 5.73
N ASP A 330 22.58 19.28 4.55
CA ASP A 330 22.93 20.70 4.40
C ASP A 330 24.13 21.15 5.28
N GLY A 331 25.13 20.29 5.43
CA GLY A 331 26.28 20.53 6.26
C GLY A 331 26.05 20.40 7.77
N GLY A 332 24.87 19.97 8.18
CA GLY A 332 24.54 19.73 9.60
C GLY A 332 25.23 18.51 10.19
N ALA A 333 24.94 18.23 11.46
CA ALA A 333 25.51 17.10 12.18
C ALA A 333 25.17 15.75 11.52
N TRP A 334 26.11 14.81 11.58
CA TRP A 334 25.93 13.45 11.13
C TRP A 334 24.90 12.71 11.99
N LYS A 335 23.92 12.06 11.34
CA LYS A 335 22.93 11.20 11.98
C LYS A 335 23.07 9.79 11.44
N SER A 336 23.02 8.80 12.31
CA SER A 336 23.16 7.38 11.96
C SER A 336 21.79 6.75 11.68
N TYR A 337 21.73 5.93 10.64
CA TYR A 337 20.53 5.20 10.23
C TYR A 337 20.90 3.73 10.02
N ASP A 338 20.34 2.87 10.87
CA ASP A 338 20.57 1.44 10.79
C ASP A 338 19.71 0.84 9.66
N LEU A 339 20.37 0.24 8.69
CA LEU A 339 19.70 -0.44 7.60
C LEU A 339 19.20 -1.83 8.00
N TYR A 340 19.81 -2.45 9.03
CA TYR A 340 19.43 -3.79 9.46
C TYR A 340 17.99 -3.80 10.00
N HIS A 341 17.22 -4.80 9.60
CA HIS A 341 15.85 -5.03 10.06
C HIS A 341 15.77 -6.42 10.70
N ARG A 342 14.79 -6.66 11.59
CA ARG A 342 14.60 -7.99 12.23
C ARG A 342 14.50 -9.14 11.23
N HIS A 343 13.99 -8.89 10.02
CA HIS A 343 13.92 -9.88 8.95
C HIS A 343 15.20 -9.98 8.11
N SER A 344 16.19 -9.10 8.33
CA SER A 344 17.48 -9.14 7.62
C SER A 344 18.32 -10.36 7.98
N ARG A 345 18.04 -11.03 9.08
CA ARG A 345 18.80 -12.21 9.57
C ARG A 345 18.98 -13.29 8.50
N GLY A 346 18.00 -13.50 7.63
CA GLY A 346 18.05 -14.52 6.58
C GLY A 346 17.60 -14.04 5.20
N LEU A 347 17.21 -12.78 5.08
CA LEU A 347 16.62 -12.23 3.86
C LEU A 347 17.19 -10.85 3.57
N HIS A 348 17.51 -10.57 2.30
CA HIS A 348 17.72 -9.20 1.83
C HIS A 348 16.36 -8.50 1.77
N TYR A 349 16.00 -7.86 2.89
CA TYR A 349 14.68 -7.31 3.16
C TYR A 349 14.52 -5.94 2.49
N PRO A 350 13.51 -5.76 1.61
CA PRO A 350 13.27 -4.47 0.98
C PRO A 350 12.55 -3.53 1.95
N ARG A 351 13.15 -2.36 2.20
CA ARG A 351 12.57 -1.33 3.08
C ARG A 351 12.99 0.07 2.67
N THR A 352 12.14 1.03 2.98
CA THR A 352 12.48 2.44 2.91
C THR A 352 12.94 2.93 4.28
N VAL A 353 14.07 3.62 4.31
CA VAL A 353 14.62 4.29 5.49
C VAL A 353 14.68 5.78 5.19
N MET A 354 13.86 6.57 5.90
CA MET A 354 13.82 8.02 5.70
C MET A 354 14.92 8.71 6.53
N PHE A 355 15.70 9.57 5.89
CA PHE A 355 16.76 10.36 6.53
C PHE A 355 16.24 11.72 7.01
N ALA A 356 15.35 12.32 6.25
CA ALA A 356 14.69 13.56 6.59
C ALA A 356 13.28 13.57 5.99
N THR A 357 12.32 14.17 6.71
CA THR A 357 10.90 14.15 6.33
C THR A 357 10.19 15.50 6.52
N ASP A 358 10.89 16.48 7.10
CA ASP A 358 10.31 17.77 7.49
C ASP A 358 11.17 18.96 7.04
N LEU A 359 11.96 18.79 5.95
CA LEU A 359 12.75 19.86 5.37
C LEU A 359 11.86 20.93 4.71
N LYS A 360 12.44 22.06 4.36
CA LYS A 360 11.79 23.05 3.49
C LYS A 360 11.63 22.47 2.08
N SER A 361 10.66 22.98 1.31
CA SER A 361 10.51 22.60 -0.11
C SER A 361 11.47 23.41 -0.97
N SER A 362 12.77 23.13 -0.84
CA SER A 362 13.88 23.80 -1.51
C SER A 362 14.94 22.79 -1.96
N ASP A 363 16.00 23.27 -2.57
CA ASP A 363 17.16 22.45 -2.88
C ASP A 363 17.94 22.12 -1.60
N HIS A 364 18.42 20.87 -1.50
CA HIS A 364 19.15 20.33 -0.38
C HIS A 364 20.33 19.48 -0.85
N THR A 365 21.33 19.34 0.02
CA THR A 365 22.48 18.49 -0.20
C THR A 365 22.62 17.50 0.97
N ALA A 366 22.61 16.21 0.68
CA ALA A 366 22.91 15.16 1.65
C ALA A 366 24.31 14.59 1.39
N ARG A 367 25.17 14.59 2.39
CA ARG A 367 26.42 13.81 2.40
C ARG A 367 26.14 12.49 3.12
N ILE A 368 26.50 11.39 2.50
CA ILE A 368 26.18 10.03 2.96
C ILE A 368 27.46 9.22 3.00
N ARG A 369 27.68 8.48 4.07
CA ARG A 369 28.81 7.53 4.21
C ARG A 369 28.39 6.28 4.97
N MET A 370 29.16 5.23 4.85
CA MET A 370 29.03 4.09 5.74
C MET A 370 29.62 4.45 7.11
N SER A 371 28.93 4.03 8.17
CA SER A 371 29.42 4.17 9.55
C SER A 371 30.41 3.05 9.87
N GLU A 372 31.38 3.34 10.73
CA GLU A 372 32.21 2.31 11.37
C GLU A 372 31.43 1.45 12.37
N LYS A 373 30.29 1.97 12.85
CA LYS A 373 29.38 1.24 13.74
C LYS A 373 28.52 0.28 12.92
N SER A 374 28.18 -0.86 13.48
CA SER A 374 27.25 -1.83 12.90
C SER A 374 26.20 -2.27 13.90
N ASN A 375 25.08 -2.78 13.43
CA ASN A 375 24.11 -3.48 14.26
C ASN A 375 24.74 -4.75 14.81
N LYS A 376 24.57 -5.03 16.12
CA LYS A 376 25.11 -6.24 16.77
C LYS A 376 24.65 -7.56 16.14
N ALA A 377 23.47 -7.56 15.49
CA ALA A 377 22.92 -8.73 14.81
C ALA A 377 23.40 -8.82 13.34
N SER A 378 24.00 -7.78 12.81
CA SER A 378 24.54 -7.79 11.44
C SER A 378 25.87 -8.54 11.36
N LYS A 379 26.09 -9.19 10.24
CA LYS A 379 27.36 -9.90 9.92
C LYS A 379 28.30 -9.10 9.02
N GLY A 380 28.02 -7.81 8.84
CA GLY A 380 28.81 -6.94 7.98
C GLY A 380 28.36 -5.48 8.04
N SER A 381 28.80 -4.69 7.05
CA SER A 381 28.55 -3.24 6.97
C SER A 381 28.16 -2.81 5.54
N CYS A 382 27.34 -3.60 4.83
CA CYS A 382 27.02 -3.31 3.44
C CYS A 382 25.73 -2.50 3.30
N ALA A 383 25.74 -1.48 2.44
CA ALA A 383 24.53 -0.85 1.90
C ALA A 383 24.26 -1.36 0.49
N ARG A 384 22.98 -1.63 0.19
CA ARG A 384 22.47 -1.99 -1.17
C ARG A 384 21.23 -1.15 -1.46
N ILE A 385 21.45 -0.03 -2.12
CA ILE A 385 20.41 0.97 -2.41
C ILE A 385 19.80 0.69 -3.77
N LEU A 386 18.49 0.47 -3.81
CA LEU A 386 17.68 0.36 -5.02
C LEU A 386 17.43 1.75 -5.63
N ASN A 387 16.98 2.68 -4.78
CA ASN A 387 16.67 4.06 -5.15
C ASN A 387 16.86 4.99 -3.95
N PHE A 388 17.14 6.26 -4.20
CA PHE A 388 16.81 7.30 -3.24
C PHE A 388 15.33 7.64 -3.36
N THR A 389 14.71 7.99 -2.24
CA THR A 389 13.30 8.44 -2.18
C THR A 389 13.27 9.93 -1.92
N VAL A 390 12.59 10.68 -2.76
CA VAL A 390 12.47 12.15 -2.69
C VAL A 390 11.00 12.55 -2.79
N ASN A 391 10.60 13.69 -2.16
CA ASN A 391 9.22 14.17 -2.18
C ASN A 391 9.19 15.67 -2.38
#